data_c6b3af6c15b7022de93431967913c76d
#
_entry.id   c6b3af6c15b7022de93431967913c76d
#
_cell.length_a   1.000
_cell.length_b   1.000
_cell.length_c   1.000
_cell.angle_alpha   90.00
_cell.angle_beta   90.00
_cell.angle_gamma   90.00
#
_symmetry.space_group_name_H-M   'P 1'
#
loop_
_entity.id
_entity.type
_entity.pdbx_description
1 polymer ?
#
loop_
_entity_poly.entity_id
_entity_poly.type
_entity_poly.pdbx_seq_one_letter_code
_entity_poly.pdbx_strand_id
1 'polypeptide(L)'
;MKTQKIDHTTEAIGKLTPDFQLSCSLLEPIITGQNPYQTRNQVLENCHKALKGEDIRIPTNNYMEVGNVLEKPVAELASKRIGLLDIQLVVEEAVRHSKVTLNGSIDCIGVADNLFITKDVEKGFYCPELEDGEGIKLNGKGIVEIKVTNAPLSESLPPYRGVIQVKGLMAITEFMWSVVCVLNGSDLRMYFYQRNLEWEKEVLEPKVIDFNNRIANCDWYDPFDTKEAGYITPQDNGESTELTKQDQVQIDNVLAWEAQI
;
A
#
# COMPACT_ATOMS: atom_id res chain seq x y z
N MET A 1 -5.13 15.98 14.38
CA MET A 1 -5.63 15.14 13.28
C MET A 1 -6.92 15.78 12.74
N LYS A 2 -6.95 16.23 11.51
CA LYS A 2 -8.21 16.67 10.88
C LYS A 2 -8.78 15.43 10.18
N THR A 3 -9.63 14.69 10.87
CA THR A 3 -10.49 13.68 10.26
C THR A 3 -11.54 14.41 9.43
N GLN A 4 -11.46 14.32 8.12
CA GLN A 4 -12.54 14.73 7.24
C GLN A 4 -13.38 13.48 6.97
N LYS A 5 -14.69 13.57 7.24
CA LYS A 5 -15.64 12.56 6.83
C LYS A 5 -15.61 12.48 5.30
N ILE A 6 -15.18 11.34 4.78
CA ILE A 6 -15.16 11.11 3.32
C ILE A 6 -16.56 10.71 2.93
N ASP A 7 -17.16 11.46 2.00
CA ASP A 7 -18.48 11.14 1.46
C ASP A 7 -18.34 9.90 0.55
N HIS A 8 -18.83 8.77 1.03
CA HIS A 8 -18.78 7.49 0.31
C HIS A 8 -19.94 7.45 -0.68
N THR A 9 -19.65 7.61 -1.95
CA THR A 9 -20.65 7.44 -3.02
C THR A 9 -20.95 5.97 -3.35
N THR A 10 -20.17 5.03 -2.81
CA THR A 10 -20.38 3.58 -2.93
C THR A 10 -20.17 2.92 -1.58
N GLU A 11 -21.16 2.18 -1.11
CA GLU A 11 -21.08 1.34 0.10
C GLU A 11 -20.13 0.15 -0.18
N ALA A 12 -18.84 0.33 0.00
CA ALA A 12 -17.89 -0.78 0.01
C ALA A 12 -17.86 -1.37 1.42
N ILE A 13 -18.39 -2.57 1.59
CA ILE A 13 -18.33 -3.32 2.85
C ILE A 13 -16.84 -3.53 3.20
N GLY A 14 -16.43 -2.98 4.35
CA GLY A 14 -15.06 -3.11 4.88
C GLY A 14 -14.02 -2.12 4.34
N LYS A 15 -14.38 -1.19 3.44
CA LYS A 15 -13.46 -0.18 2.90
C LYS A 15 -13.94 1.23 3.23
N LEU A 16 -13.09 2.00 3.91
CA LEU A 16 -13.40 3.37 4.34
C LEU A 16 -12.91 4.44 3.37
N THR A 17 -12.17 4.07 2.32
CA THR A 17 -11.60 5.00 1.32
C THR A 17 -12.35 4.92 -0.01
N PRO A 18 -12.51 6.03 -0.75
CA PRO A 18 -13.13 6.02 -2.07
C PRO A 18 -12.36 5.16 -3.07
N ASP A 19 -13.06 4.35 -3.87
CA ASP A 19 -12.46 3.45 -4.85
C ASP A 19 -11.79 4.17 -6.04
N PHE A 20 -12.20 5.40 -6.32
CA PHE A 20 -11.67 6.24 -7.41
C PHE A 20 -10.48 7.11 -6.99
N GLN A 21 -9.96 6.97 -5.79
CA GLN A 21 -8.81 7.72 -5.28
C GLN A 21 -7.76 6.77 -4.73
N LEU A 22 -6.50 7.18 -4.82
CA LEU A 22 -5.39 6.41 -4.27
C LEU A 22 -5.53 6.25 -2.75
N SER A 23 -5.38 5.03 -2.28
CA SER A 23 -5.32 4.70 -0.85
C SER A 23 -3.95 4.16 -0.44
N CYS A 24 -3.60 4.27 0.83
CA CYS A 24 -2.33 3.77 1.35
C CYS A 24 -2.09 2.27 1.09
N SER A 25 -3.15 1.46 1.06
CA SER A 25 -3.06 0.04 0.72
C SER A 25 -2.69 -0.23 -0.75
N LEU A 26 -2.86 0.75 -1.63
CA LEU A 26 -2.53 0.69 -3.06
C LEU A 26 -1.25 1.46 -3.42
N LEU A 27 -0.54 2.03 -2.44
CA LEU A 27 0.66 2.84 -2.69
C LEU A 27 1.83 2.04 -3.22
N GLU A 28 1.96 0.79 -2.80
CA GLU A 28 3.19 0.04 -3.07
C GLU A 28 3.50 -0.09 -4.58
N PRO A 29 2.58 -0.52 -5.47
CA PRO A 29 2.88 -0.56 -6.90
C PRO A 29 3.19 0.82 -7.49
N ILE A 30 2.64 1.90 -6.93
CA ILE A 30 2.90 3.27 -7.39
C ILE A 30 4.32 3.72 -7.01
N ILE A 31 4.76 3.36 -5.80
CA ILE A 31 6.09 3.73 -5.28
C ILE A 31 7.19 2.89 -5.94
N THR A 32 7.03 1.57 -5.96
CA THR A 32 8.08 0.63 -6.39
C THR A 32 8.02 0.28 -7.87
N GLY A 33 6.86 0.47 -8.50
CA GLY A 33 6.59 0.05 -9.89
C GLY A 33 6.28 -1.44 -10.03
N GLN A 34 6.45 -2.23 -8.98
CA GLN A 34 6.30 -3.69 -9.00
C GLN A 34 5.59 -4.19 -7.75
N ASN A 35 4.54 -5.00 -7.95
CA ASN A 35 3.84 -5.68 -6.88
C ASN A 35 3.40 -7.07 -7.39
N PRO A 36 3.56 -8.15 -6.61
CA PRO A 36 3.17 -9.49 -7.04
C PRO A 36 1.65 -9.66 -7.26
N TYR A 37 0.85 -8.74 -6.77
CA TYR A 37 -0.61 -8.84 -6.82
C TYR A 37 -1.25 -7.86 -7.80
N GLN A 38 -0.63 -6.70 -8.05
CA GLN A 38 -1.24 -5.63 -8.84
C GLN A 38 -0.18 -4.68 -9.38
N THR A 39 -0.28 -4.32 -10.66
CA THR A 39 0.58 -3.30 -11.28
C THR A 39 0.01 -1.90 -11.07
N ARG A 40 0.85 -0.87 -11.32
CA ARG A 40 0.41 0.54 -11.24
C ARG A 40 -0.68 0.88 -12.26
N ASN A 41 -0.64 0.29 -13.46
CA ASN A 41 -1.69 0.48 -14.47
C ASN A 41 -3.01 -0.20 -14.08
N GLN A 42 -2.96 -1.36 -13.41
CA GLN A 42 -4.17 -1.99 -12.86
C GLN A 42 -4.81 -1.14 -11.75
N VAL A 43 -4.00 -0.50 -10.88
CA VAL A 43 -4.53 0.46 -9.89
C VAL A 43 -5.21 1.63 -10.59
N LEU A 44 -4.56 2.18 -11.63
CA LEU A 44 -5.09 3.28 -12.43
C LEU A 44 -6.39 2.91 -13.14
N GLU A 45 -6.44 1.74 -13.76
CA GLU A 45 -7.63 1.19 -14.42
C GLU A 45 -8.80 1.05 -13.44
N ASN A 46 -8.54 0.51 -12.25
CA ASN A 46 -9.56 0.38 -11.21
C ASN A 46 -10.11 1.74 -10.79
N CYS A 47 -9.25 2.75 -10.62
CA CYS A 47 -9.72 4.12 -10.33
C CYS A 47 -10.59 4.68 -11.46
N HIS A 48 -10.23 4.46 -12.73
CA HIS A 48 -11.05 4.88 -13.89
C HIS A 48 -12.38 4.15 -13.96
N LYS A 49 -12.41 2.83 -13.70
CA LYS A 49 -13.65 2.05 -13.63
C LYS A 49 -14.56 2.60 -12.52
N ALA A 50 -14.01 2.84 -11.34
CA ALA A 50 -14.76 3.40 -10.22
C ALA A 50 -15.32 4.81 -10.51
N LEU A 51 -14.57 5.66 -11.22
CA LEU A 51 -15.06 6.97 -11.69
C LEU A 51 -16.25 6.86 -12.64
N LYS A 52 -16.32 5.77 -13.42
CA LYS A 52 -17.45 5.46 -14.31
C LYS A 52 -18.62 4.80 -13.58
N GLY A 53 -18.49 4.54 -12.27
CA GLY A 53 -19.51 3.86 -11.46
C GLY A 53 -19.50 2.32 -11.62
N GLU A 54 -18.43 1.76 -12.17
CA GLU A 54 -18.29 0.31 -12.27
C GLU A 54 -17.90 -0.29 -10.90
N ASP A 55 -18.45 -1.46 -10.58
CA ASP A 55 -18.09 -2.19 -9.37
C ASP A 55 -16.74 -2.89 -9.56
N ILE A 56 -15.74 -2.43 -8.80
CA ILE A 56 -14.38 -2.98 -8.82
C ILE A 56 -14.09 -3.91 -7.63
N ARG A 57 -15.08 -4.22 -6.81
CA ARG A 57 -14.91 -5.03 -5.60
C ARG A 57 -14.51 -6.44 -5.95
N ILE A 58 -13.46 -6.91 -5.30
CA ILE A 58 -13.06 -8.31 -5.35
C ILE A 58 -13.95 -9.09 -4.36
N PRO A 59 -14.58 -10.18 -4.78
CA PRO A 59 -15.34 -11.05 -3.85
C PRO A 59 -14.44 -11.48 -2.69
N THR A 60 -15.00 -11.42 -1.47
CA THR A 60 -14.29 -11.90 -0.27
C THR A 60 -13.98 -13.38 -0.42
N ASN A 61 -12.73 -13.74 -0.23
CA ASN A 61 -12.27 -15.12 -0.22
C ASN A 61 -11.93 -15.58 1.21
N ASN A 62 -11.72 -16.88 1.38
CA ASN A 62 -11.43 -17.47 2.67
C ASN A 62 -10.23 -16.85 3.40
N TYR A 63 -9.19 -16.43 2.66
CA TYR A 63 -8.00 -15.78 3.28
C TYR A 63 -8.34 -14.40 3.82
N MET A 64 -9.16 -13.63 3.11
CA MET A 64 -9.63 -12.32 3.55
C MET A 64 -10.55 -12.45 4.77
N GLU A 65 -11.46 -13.43 4.78
CA GLU A 65 -12.33 -13.69 5.90
C GLU A 65 -11.53 -14.05 7.17
N VAL A 66 -10.59 -14.98 7.07
CA VAL A 66 -9.71 -15.35 8.18
C VAL A 66 -8.86 -14.16 8.65
N GLY A 67 -8.33 -13.35 7.73
CA GLY A 67 -7.60 -12.13 8.06
C GLY A 67 -8.43 -11.17 8.90
N ASN A 68 -9.64 -10.86 8.46
CA ASN A 68 -10.55 -9.95 9.16
C ASN A 68 -10.92 -10.45 10.58
N VAL A 69 -11.16 -11.76 10.73
CA VAL A 69 -11.48 -12.36 12.06
C VAL A 69 -10.27 -12.29 13.00
N LEU A 70 -9.05 -12.47 12.48
CA LEU A 70 -7.82 -12.50 13.28
C LEU A 70 -7.25 -11.11 13.59
N GLU A 71 -7.66 -10.06 12.88
CA GLU A 71 -7.12 -8.72 13.02
C GLU A 71 -7.16 -8.22 14.48
N LYS A 72 -8.33 -8.24 15.10
CA LYS A 72 -8.51 -7.77 16.48
C LYS A 72 -7.71 -8.57 17.52
N PRO A 73 -7.81 -9.91 17.60
CA PRO A 73 -7.04 -10.69 18.58
C PRO A 73 -5.52 -10.60 18.36
N VAL A 74 -5.05 -10.46 17.12
CA VAL A 74 -3.62 -10.26 16.83
C VAL A 74 -3.17 -8.88 17.29
N ALA A 75 -3.97 -7.83 17.07
CA ALA A 75 -3.67 -6.48 17.53
C ALA A 75 -3.59 -6.41 19.07
N GLU A 76 -4.53 -7.03 19.79
CA GLU A 76 -4.51 -7.12 21.25
C GLU A 76 -3.27 -7.84 21.78
N LEU A 77 -2.90 -8.97 21.16
CA LEU A 77 -1.70 -9.72 21.54
C LEU A 77 -0.42 -8.93 21.27
N ALA A 78 -0.32 -8.29 20.10
CA ALA A 78 0.81 -7.44 19.73
C ALA A 78 0.94 -6.25 20.70
N SER A 79 -0.16 -5.54 20.99
CA SER A 79 -0.20 -4.44 21.96
C SER A 79 0.36 -4.85 23.32
N LYS A 80 -0.07 -6.01 23.82
CA LYS A 80 0.41 -6.57 25.11
C LYS A 80 1.91 -6.89 25.07
N ARG A 81 2.40 -7.49 23.96
CA ARG A 81 3.82 -7.85 23.82
C ARG A 81 4.73 -6.63 23.70
N ILE A 82 4.28 -5.60 23.00
CA ILE A 82 5.00 -4.33 22.83
C ILE A 82 5.00 -3.54 24.14
N GLY A 83 3.95 -3.68 24.96
CA GLY A 83 3.75 -2.89 26.17
C GLY A 83 3.11 -1.55 25.89
N LEU A 84 2.20 -1.47 24.91
CA LEU A 84 1.45 -0.25 24.63
C LEU A 84 0.54 0.09 25.81
N LEU A 85 0.36 1.39 26.08
CA LEU A 85 -0.55 1.88 27.12
C LEU A 85 -2.01 1.63 26.75
N ASP A 86 -2.33 1.78 25.47
CA ASP A 86 -3.68 1.65 24.93
C ASP A 86 -3.62 1.25 23.46
N ILE A 87 -4.72 0.65 22.97
CA ILE A 87 -4.92 0.34 21.57
C ILE A 87 -6.37 0.57 21.15
N GLN A 88 -6.59 1.45 20.19
CA GLN A 88 -7.87 1.62 19.52
C GLN A 88 -7.97 0.59 18.39
N LEU A 89 -8.81 -0.43 18.58
CA LEU A 89 -8.96 -1.59 17.69
C LEU A 89 -9.88 -1.35 16.48
N VAL A 90 -10.66 -0.26 16.51
CA VAL A 90 -11.57 0.11 15.42
C VAL A 90 -11.39 1.59 15.14
N VAL A 91 -11.04 1.92 13.90
CA VAL A 91 -10.94 3.28 13.41
C VAL A 91 -12.03 3.48 12.36
N GLU A 92 -13.13 4.11 12.76
CA GLU A 92 -14.35 4.23 11.94
C GLU A 92 -14.21 5.23 10.77
N GLU A 93 -13.20 6.10 10.80
CA GLU A 93 -13.03 7.15 9.80
C GLU A 93 -11.75 6.95 9.00
N ALA A 94 -11.86 7.07 7.67
CA ALA A 94 -10.70 7.19 6.83
C ALA A 94 -9.98 8.53 7.05
N VAL A 95 -8.67 8.52 6.88
CA VAL A 95 -7.81 9.70 7.01
C VAL A 95 -7.36 10.16 5.63
N ARG A 96 -7.11 11.47 5.49
CA ARG A 96 -6.67 12.08 4.24
C ARG A 96 -5.40 12.89 4.43
N HIS A 97 -4.48 12.80 3.48
CA HIS A 97 -3.28 13.63 3.44
C HIS A 97 -3.63 15.11 3.23
N SER A 98 -2.89 16.00 3.92
CA SER A 98 -3.21 17.44 3.94
C SER A 98 -2.87 18.18 2.63
N LYS A 99 -1.93 17.65 1.83
CA LYS A 99 -1.41 18.32 0.63
C LYS A 99 -1.75 17.61 -0.68
N VAL A 100 -1.84 16.29 -0.68
CA VAL A 100 -2.06 15.48 -1.88
C VAL A 100 -3.29 14.58 -1.73
N THR A 101 -3.89 14.16 -2.84
CA THR A 101 -5.05 13.26 -2.82
C THR A 101 -4.61 11.84 -2.54
N LEU A 102 -4.40 11.54 -1.28
CA LEU A 102 -4.07 10.24 -0.74
C LEU A 102 -4.92 9.98 0.49
N ASN A 103 -5.56 8.83 0.55
CA ASN A 103 -6.43 8.43 1.65
C ASN A 103 -5.89 7.17 2.32
N GLY A 104 -6.34 6.90 3.54
CA GLY A 104 -5.98 5.68 4.25
C GLY A 104 -7.04 5.24 5.23
N SER A 105 -7.23 3.93 5.34
CA SER A 105 -7.92 3.30 6.47
C SER A 105 -6.86 2.78 7.41
N ILE A 106 -7.06 2.97 8.70
CA ILE A 106 -6.14 2.53 9.74
C ILE A 106 -6.78 1.31 10.42
N ASP A 107 -6.06 0.20 10.51
CA ASP A 107 -6.55 -0.97 11.24
C ASP A 107 -6.67 -0.65 12.73
N CYS A 108 -5.55 -0.26 13.36
CA CYS A 108 -5.51 0.08 14.78
C CYS A 108 -4.58 1.26 15.05
N ILE A 109 -4.85 1.99 16.14
CA ILE A 109 -3.98 3.06 16.66
C ILE A 109 -3.48 2.64 18.04
N GLY A 110 -2.15 2.48 18.17
CA GLY A 110 -1.50 2.22 19.45
C GLY A 110 -1.08 3.51 20.15
N VAL A 111 -1.01 3.48 21.48
CA VAL A 111 -0.47 4.57 22.30
C VAL A 111 0.71 4.05 23.12
N ALA A 112 1.87 4.69 22.98
CA ALA A 112 3.07 4.36 23.73
C ALA A 112 3.54 5.55 24.58
N ASP A 113 4.21 5.25 25.69
CA ASP A 113 4.86 6.24 26.54
C ASP A 113 6.35 5.93 26.67
N ASN A 114 7.14 6.60 25.83
CA ASN A 114 8.60 6.54 25.85
C ASN A 114 9.19 5.11 25.81
N LEU A 115 8.53 4.17 25.11
CA LEU A 115 9.07 2.84 24.91
C LEU A 115 10.27 2.90 23.94
N PHE A 116 11.33 2.16 24.28
CA PHE A 116 12.47 1.99 23.39
C PHE A 116 12.52 0.55 22.92
N ILE A 117 12.35 0.35 21.62
CA ILE A 117 12.28 -0.97 20.99
C ILE A 117 13.57 -1.21 20.19
N THR A 118 14.24 -2.29 20.50
CA THR A 118 15.37 -2.83 19.71
C THR A 118 14.97 -4.16 19.09
N LYS A 119 15.76 -4.65 18.16
CA LYS A 119 15.61 -6.01 17.62
C LYS A 119 15.69 -7.02 18.78
N ASP A 120 14.66 -7.84 18.92
CA ASP A 120 14.55 -8.92 19.92
C ASP A 120 13.79 -10.09 19.28
N VAL A 121 14.55 -11.04 18.76
CA VAL A 121 14.01 -12.18 17.99
C VAL A 121 13.13 -13.08 18.86
N GLU A 122 13.44 -13.20 20.17
CA GLU A 122 12.65 -14.03 21.10
C GLU A 122 11.25 -13.44 21.33
N LYS A 123 11.14 -12.11 21.34
CA LYS A 123 9.85 -11.39 21.41
C LYS A 123 9.19 -11.24 20.04
N GLY A 124 9.88 -11.52 18.95
CA GLY A 124 9.44 -11.29 17.59
C GLY A 124 9.52 -9.82 17.17
N PHE A 125 10.46 -9.04 17.71
CA PHE A 125 10.66 -7.62 17.40
C PHE A 125 11.77 -7.43 16.38
N TYR A 126 11.47 -6.68 15.33
CA TYR A 126 12.38 -6.38 14.23
C TYR A 126 12.36 -4.88 13.93
N CYS A 127 13.53 -4.29 13.66
CA CYS A 127 13.71 -2.90 13.26
C CYS A 127 14.47 -2.88 11.90
N PRO A 128 13.80 -3.19 10.76
CA PRO A 128 14.49 -3.52 9.51
C PRO A 128 15.28 -2.36 8.88
N GLU A 129 15.00 -1.12 9.28
CA GLU A 129 15.64 0.09 8.74
C GLU A 129 16.77 0.62 9.63
N LEU A 130 17.11 -0.11 10.69
CA LEU A 130 18.15 0.27 11.63
C LEU A 130 19.30 -0.75 11.63
N GLU A 131 20.48 -0.29 12.04
CA GLU A 131 21.63 -1.13 12.28
C GLU A 131 21.48 -1.97 13.56
N ASP A 132 22.21 -3.07 13.65
CA ASP A 132 22.18 -3.93 14.84
C ASP A 132 22.60 -3.13 16.09
N GLY A 133 21.75 -3.18 17.11
CA GLY A 133 21.94 -2.45 18.36
C GLY A 133 21.24 -1.08 18.43
N GLU A 134 20.76 -0.59 17.31
CA GLU A 134 19.91 0.60 17.30
C GLU A 134 18.46 0.26 17.67
N GLY A 135 17.69 1.28 18.03
CA GLY A 135 16.29 1.10 18.42
C GLY A 135 15.40 2.27 18.04
N ILE A 136 14.12 1.99 18.05
CA ILE A 136 13.06 2.96 17.77
C ILE A 136 12.41 3.41 19.07
N LYS A 137 12.27 4.73 19.22
CA LYS A 137 11.50 5.31 20.32
C LYS A 137 10.03 5.43 19.92
N LEU A 138 9.16 4.70 20.62
CA LEU A 138 7.73 4.83 20.49
C LEU A 138 7.22 5.82 21.54
N ASN A 139 6.59 6.90 21.10
CA ASN A 139 5.99 7.88 21.99
C ASN A 139 4.73 8.46 21.35
N GLY A 140 3.67 8.63 22.16
CA GLY A 140 2.36 9.07 21.66
C GLY A 140 1.66 8.03 20.77
N LYS A 141 0.86 8.50 19.83
CA LYS A 141 0.09 7.64 18.92
C LYS A 141 0.95 7.11 17.78
N GLY A 142 0.68 5.87 17.36
CA GLY A 142 1.30 5.23 16.21
C GLY A 142 0.35 4.29 15.47
N ILE A 143 0.72 3.92 14.25
CA ILE A 143 -0.05 3.00 13.41
C ILE A 143 0.28 1.56 13.82
N VAL A 144 -0.74 0.74 14.00
CA VAL A 144 -0.63 -0.71 14.17
C VAL A 144 -1.38 -1.37 13.03
N GLU A 145 -0.65 -1.94 12.10
CA GLU A 145 -1.16 -2.63 10.90
C GLU A 145 -1.06 -4.13 11.11
N ILE A 146 -2.12 -4.86 10.77
CA ILE A 146 -2.19 -6.31 10.98
C ILE A 146 -2.15 -7.04 9.64
N LYS A 147 -1.31 -8.04 9.53
CA LYS A 147 -1.23 -8.92 8.36
C LYS A 147 -1.23 -10.38 8.80
N VAL A 148 -2.02 -11.20 8.11
CA VAL A 148 -2.02 -12.67 8.27
C VAL A 148 -1.49 -13.28 7.00
N THR A 149 -0.55 -14.24 7.09
CA THR A 149 0.09 -14.84 5.92
C THR A 149 0.50 -16.27 6.17
N ASN A 150 0.59 -17.06 5.09
CA ASN A 150 1.20 -18.39 5.10
C ASN A 150 2.62 -18.40 4.50
N ALA A 151 3.10 -17.24 3.99
CA ALA A 151 4.44 -17.17 3.43
C ALA A 151 5.49 -17.04 4.55
N PRO A 152 6.67 -17.64 4.39
CA PRO A 152 7.74 -17.55 5.37
C PRO A 152 8.07 -16.08 5.73
N LEU A 153 8.36 -15.85 7.00
CA LEU A 153 8.76 -14.55 7.51
C LEU A 153 10.29 -14.45 7.57
N SER A 154 10.81 -13.29 7.16
CA SER A 154 12.23 -12.93 7.26
C SER A 154 12.43 -11.83 8.32
N GLU A 155 13.66 -11.36 8.50
CA GLU A 155 13.98 -10.26 9.41
C GLU A 155 13.50 -8.89 8.89
N SER A 156 13.21 -8.81 7.60
CA SER A 156 12.60 -7.65 6.95
C SER A 156 11.37 -8.07 6.15
N LEU A 157 10.40 -7.18 6.02
CA LEU A 157 9.23 -7.41 5.18
C LEU A 157 9.48 -6.91 3.75
N PRO A 158 8.97 -7.62 2.74
CA PRO A 158 8.91 -7.05 1.41
C PRO A 158 7.97 -5.82 1.41
N PRO A 159 8.25 -4.80 0.59
CA PRO A 159 7.52 -3.52 0.58
C PRO A 159 6.00 -3.65 0.50
N TYR A 160 5.50 -4.61 -0.30
CA TYR A 160 4.07 -4.85 -0.50
C TYR A 160 3.35 -5.45 0.72
N ARG A 161 4.09 -5.91 1.74
CA ARG A 161 3.48 -6.50 2.94
C ARG A 161 3.25 -5.48 4.05
N GLY A 162 2.62 -4.37 3.71
CA GLY A 162 2.22 -3.33 4.64
C GLY A 162 3.27 -2.25 4.89
N VAL A 163 4.54 -2.41 4.48
CA VAL A 163 5.60 -1.42 4.76
C VAL A 163 5.30 -0.07 4.12
N ILE A 164 5.02 -0.03 2.82
CA ILE A 164 4.68 1.21 2.12
C ILE A 164 3.33 1.76 2.60
N GLN A 165 2.39 0.88 2.94
CA GLN A 165 1.09 1.26 3.51
C GLN A 165 1.26 2.06 4.81
N VAL A 166 2.01 1.52 5.78
CA VAL A 166 2.19 2.22 7.08
C VAL A 166 3.02 3.50 6.94
N LYS A 167 3.99 3.55 6.01
CA LYS A 167 4.70 4.80 5.70
C LYS A 167 3.76 5.88 5.15
N GLY A 168 2.85 5.51 4.26
CA GLY A 168 1.80 6.40 3.77
C GLY A 168 0.84 6.84 4.89
N LEU A 169 0.44 5.93 5.76
CA LEU A 169 -0.41 6.24 6.90
C LEU A 169 0.28 7.17 7.91
N MET A 170 1.60 6.99 8.17
CA MET A 170 2.37 7.92 9.00
C MET A 170 2.42 9.33 8.39
N ALA A 171 2.60 9.42 7.06
CA ALA A 171 2.57 10.71 6.37
C ALA A 171 1.24 11.44 6.51
N ILE A 172 0.12 10.70 6.42
CA ILE A 172 -1.24 11.26 6.56
C ILE A 172 -1.54 11.71 8.00
N THR A 173 -1.20 10.85 8.97
CA THR A 173 -1.56 11.06 10.39
C THR A 173 -0.58 11.92 11.15
N GLU A 174 0.61 12.10 10.59
CA GLU A 174 1.76 12.73 11.24
C GLU A 174 2.26 11.95 12.49
N PHE A 175 1.88 10.70 12.62
CA PHE A 175 2.40 9.84 13.70
C PHE A 175 3.86 9.46 13.41
N MET A 176 4.67 9.42 14.47
CA MET A 176 6.13 9.29 14.34
C MET A 176 6.61 7.84 14.27
N TRP A 177 5.73 6.88 14.53
CA TRP A 177 6.06 5.46 14.51
C TRP A 177 4.90 4.61 13.99
N SER A 178 5.27 3.46 13.48
CA SER A 178 4.32 2.42 13.10
C SER A 178 4.89 1.03 13.37
N VAL A 179 4.02 0.05 13.45
CA VAL A 179 4.39 -1.36 13.51
C VAL A 179 3.50 -2.17 12.57
N VAL A 180 4.12 -3.05 11.77
CA VAL A 180 3.42 -4.07 10.99
C VAL A 180 3.51 -5.38 11.76
N CYS A 181 2.38 -5.87 12.26
CA CYS A 181 2.26 -7.11 13.00
C CYS A 181 1.86 -8.22 12.02
N VAL A 182 2.73 -9.21 11.82
CA VAL A 182 2.49 -10.29 10.85
C VAL A 182 2.37 -11.61 11.58
N LEU A 183 1.20 -12.24 11.44
CA LEU A 183 0.94 -13.59 11.94
C LEU A 183 1.14 -14.62 10.82
N ASN A 184 2.02 -15.61 11.06
CA ASN A 184 2.18 -16.79 10.23
C ASN A 184 2.05 -18.06 11.10
N GLY A 185 0.91 -18.73 11.02
CA GLY A 185 0.58 -19.84 11.93
C GLY A 185 0.57 -19.36 13.38
N SER A 186 1.56 -19.76 14.19
CA SER A 186 1.74 -19.33 15.57
C SER A 186 2.89 -18.31 15.76
N ASP A 187 3.61 -17.98 14.69
CA ASP A 187 4.71 -17.00 14.71
C ASP A 187 4.15 -15.59 14.47
N LEU A 188 4.15 -14.78 15.53
CA LEU A 188 3.75 -13.37 15.46
C LEU A 188 5.00 -12.50 15.54
N ARG A 189 5.31 -11.82 14.43
CA ARG A 189 6.42 -10.88 14.33
C ARG A 189 5.93 -9.45 14.18
N MET A 190 6.65 -8.52 14.79
CA MET A 190 6.35 -7.09 14.83
C MET A 190 7.52 -6.33 14.22
N TYR A 191 7.25 -5.60 13.12
CA TYR A 191 8.25 -4.86 12.36
C TYR A 191 8.00 -3.37 12.57
N PHE A 192 8.95 -2.70 13.21
CA PHE A 192 8.82 -1.31 13.63
C PHE A 192 9.46 -0.37 12.61
N TYR A 193 8.79 0.74 12.34
CA TYR A 193 9.23 1.76 11.40
C TYR A 193 9.08 3.15 12.00
N GLN A 194 10.02 4.04 11.66
CA GLN A 194 9.94 5.47 11.97
C GLN A 194 9.44 6.27 10.77
N ARG A 195 8.77 7.39 11.06
CA ARG A 195 8.38 8.36 10.04
C ARG A 195 9.63 8.98 9.41
N ASN A 196 9.66 9.06 8.10
CA ASN A 196 10.76 9.64 7.34
C ASN A 196 10.23 10.80 6.47
N LEU A 197 10.43 12.04 6.94
CA LEU A 197 9.95 13.27 6.28
C LEU A 197 10.62 13.51 4.93
N GLU A 198 11.88 13.11 4.77
CA GLU A 198 12.61 13.22 3.51
C GLU A 198 11.99 12.30 2.46
N TRP A 199 11.75 11.05 2.79
CA TRP A 199 11.08 10.09 1.93
C TRP A 199 9.65 10.56 1.55
N GLU A 200 8.91 11.13 2.49
CA GLU A 200 7.57 11.69 2.21
C GLU A 200 7.63 12.78 1.14
N LYS A 201 8.59 13.71 1.28
CA LYS A 201 8.74 14.84 0.37
C LYS A 201 9.35 14.44 -0.98
N GLU A 202 10.34 13.58 -1.00
CA GLU A 202 11.11 13.26 -2.20
C GLU A 202 10.55 12.10 -3.00
N VAL A 203 9.82 11.18 -2.34
CA VAL A 203 9.29 9.98 -2.98
C VAL A 203 7.77 9.95 -2.96
N LEU A 204 7.15 10.04 -1.78
CA LEU A 204 5.70 9.84 -1.64
C LEU A 204 4.91 10.94 -2.36
N GLU A 205 5.10 12.21 -1.97
CA GLU A 205 4.32 13.33 -2.53
C GLU A 205 4.42 13.41 -4.06
N PRO A 206 5.62 13.35 -4.69
CA PRO A 206 5.74 13.39 -6.15
C PRO A 206 5.05 12.21 -6.87
N LYS A 207 5.17 11.00 -6.34
CA LYS A 207 4.54 9.81 -6.93
C LYS A 207 3.02 9.85 -6.83
N VAL A 208 2.49 10.33 -5.71
CA VAL A 208 1.05 10.51 -5.53
C VAL A 208 0.51 11.61 -6.45
N ILE A 209 1.24 12.71 -6.62
CA ILE A 209 0.86 13.79 -7.55
C ILE A 209 0.86 13.27 -8.99
N ASP A 210 1.91 12.57 -9.42
CA ASP A 210 1.98 11.95 -10.76
C ASP A 210 0.78 11.03 -11.00
N PHE A 211 0.50 10.12 -10.06
CA PHE A 211 -0.63 9.20 -10.17
C PHE A 211 -1.98 9.92 -10.30
N ASN A 212 -2.22 10.94 -9.47
CA ASN A 212 -3.47 11.70 -9.54
C ASN A 212 -3.61 12.50 -10.86
N ASN A 213 -2.50 13.02 -11.39
CA ASN A 213 -2.49 13.68 -12.70
C ASN A 213 -2.83 12.69 -13.83
N ARG A 214 -2.34 11.45 -13.74
CA ARG A 214 -2.67 10.40 -14.70
C ARG A 214 -4.14 10.00 -14.65
N ILE A 215 -4.73 9.90 -13.45
CA ILE A 215 -6.19 9.71 -13.33
C ILE A 215 -6.93 10.84 -14.05
N ALA A 216 -6.54 12.09 -13.80
CA ALA A 216 -7.25 13.25 -14.37
C ALA A 216 -7.12 13.35 -15.90
N ASN A 217 -5.99 12.96 -16.46
CA ASN A 217 -5.67 13.06 -17.88
C ASN A 217 -5.91 11.77 -18.68
N CYS A 218 -6.37 10.69 -18.04
CA CYS A 218 -6.46 9.36 -18.62
C CYS A 218 -5.13 8.89 -19.23
N ASP A 219 -4.01 9.20 -18.56
CA ASP A 219 -2.66 8.89 -19.02
C ASP A 219 -2.15 7.60 -18.31
N TRP A 220 -1.55 6.70 -19.08
CA TRP A 220 -1.06 5.41 -18.59
C TRP A 220 0.44 5.46 -18.31
N TYR A 221 0.89 4.61 -17.39
CA TYR A 221 2.32 4.33 -17.26
C TYR A 221 2.79 3.45 -18.41
N ASP A 222 4.08 3.51 -18.73
CA ASP A 222 4.67 2.53 -19.63
C ASP A 222 4.39 1.11 -19.13
N PRO A 223 3.95 0.19 -19.99
CA PRO A 223 3.60 -1.16 -19.59
C PRO A 223 4.83 -1.89 -19.06
N PHE A 224 4.64 -2.62 -17.96
CA PHE A 224 5.70 -3.41 -17.35
C PHE A 224 5.96 -4.71 -18.13
N ASP A 225 4.91 -5.30 -18.68
CA ASP A 225 4.95 -6.53 -19.46
C ASP A 225 3.91 -6.53 -20.60
N THR A 226 3.91 -7.59 -21.40
CA THR A 226 2.98 -7.74 -22.53
C THR A 226 1.52 -7.85 -22.11
N LYS A 227 1.24 -8.35 -20.88
CA LYS A 227 -0.13 -8.41 -20.37
C LYS A 227 -0.63 -7.01 -20.03
N GLU A 228 0.23 -6.21 -19.42
CA GLU A 228 -0.08 -4.83 -19.08
C GLU A 228 -0.26 -3.97 -20.34
N ALA A 229 0.52 -4.22 -21.39
CA ALA A 229 0.33 -3.56 -22.68
C ALA A 229 -1.07 -3.80 -23.28
N GLY A 230 -1.69 -4.93 -23.00
CA GLY A 230 -3.06 -5.25 -23.43
C GLY A 230 -4.15 -4.42 -22.70
N TYR A 231 -3.87 -3.81 -21.55
CA TYR A 231 -4.80 -2.90 -20.85
C TYR A 231 -4.75 -1.49 -21.39
N ILE A 232 -3.65 -1.10 -22.03
CA ILE A 232 -3.47 0.23 -22.59
C ILE A 232 -4.13 0.22 -23.96
N THR A 233 -5.35 0.73 -24.03
CA THR A 233 -6.00 0.95 -25.34
C THR A 233 -5.33 2.15 -25.99
N PRO A 234 -4.64 1.98 -27.12
CA PRO A 234 -4.09 3.10 -27.86
C PRO A 234 -5.24 4.04 -28.23
N GLN A 235 -5.16 5.30 -27.82
CA GLN A 235 -6.07 6.30 -28.36
C GLN A 235 -5.61 6.59 -29.79
N ASP A 236 -6.43 6.20 -30.75
CA ASP A 236 -6.26 6.63 -32.14
C ASP A 236 -6.57 8.13 -32.20
N ASN A 237 -5.52 8.94 -32.31
CA ASN A 237 -5.64 10.39 -32.50
C ASN A 237 -5.93 10.77 -33.96
N GLY A 238 -6.09 9.78 -34.83
CA GLY A 238 -6.30 9.99 -36.28
C GLY A 238 -5.06 10.47 -37.03
N GLU A 239 -3.89 10.52 -36.37
CA GLU A 239 -2.63 10.85 -37.03
C GLU A 239 -1.94 9.57 -37.52
N SER A 240 -1.55 9.57 -38.79
CA SER A 240 -0.71 8.51 -39.32
C SER A 240 0.76 8.89 -39.18
N THR A 241 1.54 8.06 -38.49
CA THR A 241 2.99 8.22 -38.39
C THR A 241 3.67 7.26 -39.34
N GLU A 242 4.59 7.75 -40.16
CA GLU A 242 5.45 6.86 -40.95
C GLU A 242 6.37 6.08 -40.03
N LEU A 243 6.33 4.74 -40.16
CA LEU A 243 7.21 3.86 -39.39
C LEU A 243 8.66 4.13 -39.75
N THR A 244 9.50 4.33 -38.73
CA THR A 244 10.94 4.37 -38.95
C THR A 244 11.47 2.96 -39.23
N LYS A 245 12.68 2.86 -39.81
CA LYS A 245 13.36 1.56 -39.98
C LYS A 245 13.53 0.81 -38.67
N GLN A 246 13.65 1.53 -37.56
CA GLN A 246 13.80 0.93 -36.24
C GLN A 246 12.49 0.34 -35.74
N ASP A 247 11.37 1.03 -35.97
CA ASP A 247 10.02 0.54 -35.64
C ASP A 247 9.70 -0.73 -36.45
N GLN A 248 10.06 -0.76 -37.76
CA GLN A 248 9.87 -1.93 -38.59
C GLN A 248 10.64 -3.14 -38.08
N VAL A 249 11.92 -2.95 -37.64
CA VAL A 249 12.72 -4.03 -37.04
C VAL A 249 12.09 -4.54 -35.74
N GLN A 250 11.50 -3.67 -34.91
CA GLN A 250 10.82 -4.10 -33.68
C GLN A 250 9.55 -4.92 -34.03
N ILE A 251 8.75 -4.47 -34.98
CA ILE A 251 7.57 -5.19 -35.46
C ILE A 251 7.95 -6.56 -35.97
N ASP A 252 8.98 -6.64 -36.85
CA ASP A 252 9.44 -7.89 -37.44
C ASP A 252 9.94 -8.86 -36.34
N ASN A 253 10.60 -8.37 -35.29
CA ASN A 253 11.03 -9.17 -34.16
C ASN A 253 9.84 -9.71 -33.35
N VAL A 254 8.79 -8.92 -33.12
CA VAL A 254 7.57 -9.36 -32.42
C VAL A 254 6.86 -10.43 -33.25
N LEU A 255 6.68 -10.21 -34.55
CA LEU A 255 6.04 -11.18 -35.45
C LEU A 255 6.84 -12.49 -35.56
N ALA A 256 8.18 -12.40 -35.59
CA ALA A 256 9.04 -13.58 -35.59
C ALA A 256 8.94 -14.37 -34.25
N TRP A 257 8.71 -13.69 -33.17
CA TRP A 257 8.55 -14.31 -31.84
C TRP A 257 7.18 -15.00 -31.71
N GLU A 258 6.11 -14.37 -32.20
CA GLU A 258 4.76 -14.96 -32.23
C GLU A 258 4.69 -16.21 -33.12
N ALA A 259 5.47 -16.26 -34.20
CA ALA A 259 5.54 -17.42 -35.07
C ALA A 259 6.28 -18.65 -34.48
N GLN A 260 6.93 -18.48 -33.30
CA GLN A 260 7.64 -19.57 -32.60
C GLN A 260 6.83 -20.19 -31.45
N ILE A 261 5.64 -19.65 -31.16
CA ILE A 261 4.67 -20.16 -30.17
C ILE A 261 3.60 -20.98 -30.87
#